data_ba243a60b1238890f0afc4e8876853ed
#
_entry.id   ba243a60b1238890f0afc4e8876853ed
#
_cell.length_a   1.000
_cell.length_b   1.000
_cell.length_c   1.000
_cell.angle_alpha   90.00
_cell.angle_beta   90.00
_cell.angle_gamma   90.00
#
_symmetry.space_group_name_H-M   'P 1'
#
loop_
_entity.id
_entity.type
_entity.pdbx_description
1 polymer ?
#
loop_
_entity_poly.entity_id
_entity_poly.type
_entity_poly.pdbx_seq_one_letter_code
_entity_poly.pdbx_strand_id
1 'polypeptide(L)' 'MKIVLCTDSVCDPPKCPVVDIREDKVIIGEKNNTCTLTRKQFDILRQKIRNNEI' A
#
# COMPACT_ATOMS: atom_id res chain seq x y z
N MET A 1 -8.34 -6.71 -1.94
CA MET A 1 -8.44 -5.97 -0.68
C MET A 1 -7.75 -4.61 -0.84
N LYS A 2 -8.44 -3.56 -0.48
CA LYS A 2 -7.89 -2.20 -0.58
C LYS A 2 -7.80 -1.58 0.81
N ILE A 3 -6.65 -1.02 1.11
CA ILE A 3 -6.40 -0.34 2.38
C ILE A 3 -6.01 1.10 2.07
N VAL A 4 -6.79 2.05 2.58
CA VAL A 4 -6.51 3.47 2.37
C VAL A 4 -5.53 3.93 3.44
N LEU A 5 -4.42 4.52 3.03
CA LEU A 5 -3.39 5.01 3.94
C LEU A 5 -3.68 6.44 4.35
N CYS A 6 -4.83 6.63 4.97
CA CYS A 6 -5.27 7.94 5.42
C CYS A 6 -6.14 7.77 6.65
N THR A 7 -5.79 8.49 7.72
CA THR A 7 -6.57 8.46 8.95
C THR A 7 -7.44 9.71 9.09
N ASP A 8 -7.28 10.67 8.18
CA ASP A 8 -8.03 11.92 8.24
C ASP A 8 -9.33 11.77 7.47
N SER A 9 -10.44 12.05 8.12
CA SER A 9 -11.77 11.94 7.51
C SER A 9 -12.01 12.97 6.42
N VAL A 10 -11.21 14.03 6.35
CA VAL A 10 -11.31 15.03 5.28
C VAL A 10 -10.45 14.69 4.08
N CYS A 11 -9.72 13.59 4.14
CA CYS A 11 -8.87 13.19 3.03
C CYS A 11 -9.74 12.68 1.87
N ASP A 12 -9.58 13.31 0.73
CA ASP A 12 -10.31 12.93 -0.48
C ASP A 12 -9.68 11.65 -1.05
N PRO A 13 -10.48 10.59 -1.27
CA PRO A 13 -9.91 9.31 -1.73
C PRO A 13 -8.94 9.39 -2.89
N PRO A 14 -9.14 10.23 -3.94
CA PRO A 14 -8.15 10.33 -5.01
C PRO A 14 -6.80 10.86 -4.59
N LYS A 15 -6.74 11.51 -3.43
CA LYS A 15 -5.50 12.12 -2.92
C LYS A 15 -4.80 11.26 -1.88
N CYS A 16 -5.43 10.19 -1.44
CA CYS A 16 -4.87 9.32 -0.41
C CYS A 16 -4.26 8.08 -1.06
N PRO A 17 -3.01 7.73 -0.71
CA PRO A 17 -2.44 6.49 -1.22
C PRO A 17 -3.24 5.28 -0.77
N VAL A 18 -3.30 4.28 -1.60
CA VAL A 18 -4.03 3.06 -1.33
C VAL A 18 -3.09 1.87 -1.52
N VAL A 19 -3.23 0.87 -0.66
CA VAL A 19 -2.56 -0.42 -0.86
C VAL A 19 -3.60 -1.40 -1.36
N ASP A 20 -3.50 -1.77 -2.64
CA ASP A 20 -4.42 -2.73 -3.27
C ASP A 20 -3.74 -4.09 -3.31
N ILE A 21 -4.17 -4.98 -2.43
CA ILE A 21 -3.58 -6.31 -2.28
C ILE A 21 -4.37 -7.30 -3.11
N ARG A 22 -3.71 -7.87 -4.11
CA ARG A 22 -4.29 -8.88 -4.99
C ARG A 22 -3.58 -10.21 -4.81
N GLU A 23 -4.06 -11.25 -5.51
CA GLU A 23 -3.49 -12.60 -5.36
C GLU A 23 -2.04 -12.68 -5.83
N ASP A 24 -1.72 -11.98 -6.91
CA ASP A 24 -0.41 -12.10 -7.57
C ASP A 24 0.47 -10.86 -7.42
N LYS A 25 -0.07 -9.78 -6.88
CA LYS A 25 0.67 -8.52 -6.81
C LYS A 25 0.05 -7.58 -5.78
N VAL A 26 0.79 -6.53 -5.46
CA VAL A 26 0.30 -5.45 -4.60
C VAL A 26 0.60 -4.13 -5.29
N ILE A 27 -0.40 -3.28 -5.40
CA ILE A 27 -0.26 -1.97 -6.03
C ILE A 27 -0.39 -0.91 -4.95
N ILE A 28 0.64 -0.07 -4.82
CA ILE A 28 0.67 0.99 -3.80
C ILE A 28 0.73 2.33 -4.50
N GLY A 29 -0.09 3.26 -4.05
CA GLY A 29 -0.04 4.61 -4.55
C GLY A 29 -1.41 5.20 -4.75
N GLU A 30 -1.45 6.29 -5.49
CA GLU A 30 -2.69 7.01 -5.76
C GLU A 30 -2.78 7.36 -7.24
N LYS A 31 -3.96 7.16 -7.81
CA LYS A 31 -4.31 7.56 -9.17
C LYS A 31 -3.23 7.23 -10.21
N ASN A 32 -2.43 8.22 -10.64
CA ASN A 32 -1.40 8.04 -11.66
C ASN A 32 -0.01 7.86 -11.09
N ASN A 33 0.10 7.74 -9.79
CA ASN A 33 1.37 7.60 -9.09
C ASN A 33 1.36 6.31 -8.30
N THR A 34 1.57 5.19 -8.98
CA THR A 34 1.49 3.88 -8.37
C THR A 34 2.76 3.09 -8.58
N CYS A 35 3.02 2.18 -7.66
CA CYS A 35 4.12 1.24 -7.73
C CYS A 35 3.56 -0.17 -7.53
N THR A 36 3.97 -1.10 -8.39
CA THR A 36 3.52 -2.48 -8.31
C THR A 36 4.62 -3.35 -7.71
N LEU A 37 4.28 -4.05 -6.64
CA LEU A 37 5.17 -4.99 -5.98
C LEU A 37 4.70 -6.42 -6.24
N THR A 38 5.66 -7.36 -6.29
CA THR A 38 5.30 -8.76 -6.24
C THR A 38 4.85 -9.10 -4.81
N ARG A 39 4.14 -10.22 -4.66
CA ARG A 39 3.74 -10.67 -3.32
C ARG A 39 4.95 -10.91 -2.43
N LYS A 40 6.01 -11.43 -3.00
CA LYS A 40 7.25 -11.69 -2.26
C LYS A 40 7.86 -10.37 -1.75
N GLN A 41 7.90 -9.36 -2.61
CA GLN A 41 8.41 -8.04 -2.21
C GLN A 41 7.56 -7.42 -1.12
N PHE A 42 6.24 -7.55 -1.24
CA PHE A 42 5.34 -7.05 -0.22
C PHE A 42 5.53 -7.76 1.12
N ASP A 43 5.74 -9.07 1.08
CA ASP A 43 5.98 -9.84 2.30
C ASP A 43 7.27 -9.39 2.99
N ILE A 44 8.30 -9.08 2.22
CA ILE A 44 9.55 -8.55 2.76
C ILE A 44 9.29 -7.20 3.43
N LEU A 45 8.52 -6.33 2.80
CA LEU A 45 8.17 -5.04 3.39
C LEU A 45 7.42 -5.22 4.71
N ARG A 46 6.48 -6.16 4.77
CA ARG A 46 5.74 -6.44 5.99
C ARG A 46 6.66 -6.88 7.11
N GLN A 47 7.63 -7.74 6.80
CA GLN A 47 8.60 -8.19 7.81
C GLN A 47 9.46 -7.04 8.31
N LYS A 48 9.88 -6.14 7.43
CA LYS A 48 10.68 -4.97 7.83
C LYS A 48 9.91 -4.08 8.79
N ILE A 49 8.63 -3.88 8.53
CA ILE A 49 7.77 -3.08 9.40
C ILE A 49 7.59 -3.80 10.75
N ARG A 50 7.34 -5.10 10.70
CA ARG A 50 7.14 -5.89 11.94
C ARG A 50 8.37 -5.89 12.81
N ASN A 51 9.55 -5.89 12.20
CA ASN A 51 10.83 -5.89 12.91
C ASN A 51 11.29 -4.49 13.30
N ASN A 52 10.47 -3.48 13.09
CA ASN A 52 10.77 -2.09 13.41
C ASN A 52 12.01 -1.55 12.69
N GLU A 53 12.26 -2.04 11.47
CA GLU A 53 13.39 -1.55 10.66
C GLU A 53 13.00 -0.25 9.95
N ILE A 54 11.71 -0.01 9.81
CA ILE A 54 11.17 1.23 9.26
C ILE A 54 9.97 1.71 10.07
#